data_f594fa59f7b45d8036fd92eea0c271c9
#
_entry.id   f594fa59f7b45d8036fd92eea0c271c9
#
_cell.length_a   1.000
_cell.length_b   1.000
_cell.length_c   1.000
_cell.angle_alpha   90.00
_cell.angle_beta   90.00
_cell.angle_gamma   90.00
#
_symmetry.space_group_name_H-M   'P 1'
#
loop_
_entity.id
_entity.type
_entity.pdbx_description
1 polymer ?
#
loop_
_entity_poly.entity_id
_entity_poly.type
_entity_poly.pdbx_seq_one_letter_code
_entity_poly.pdbx_strand_id
1 'polypeptide(L)'
;QYGMSFNKMRLFQSELYKSVKESSVIKMLRARHNRKMYDATEQVIESEIIDAKKQKEYQNLRDRNIVLLEKMDVVHFNSTNTLCIYKKRGYAGDNAKVISISNGAIADHKRIRKVGSPVRFGYLGPLTTHKGYNLFKNACDALWQSGEHNFEAHIFVEINNPPPYMICHKPYSYQELPNVMDQFDVLVTPSEWEETFGFTVLEALSYGIPVIVSEKVGAKDLFFEGKNGFVIEGSVHKLKDCLKKLIDNPSIVRQMNSYTVENFDVKTMAEHAHEIEKLYQK
;
A
#
# COMPACT_ATOMS: atom_id res chain seq x y z
N GLN A 1 -5.15 5.04 -16.86
CA GLN A 1 -4.60 4.43 -18.09
C GLN A 1 -3.49 5.32 -18.64
N TYR A 2 -2.22 4.99 -18.39
CA TYR A 2 -1.11 5.65 -19.06
C TYR A 2 -0.71 4.81 -20.28
N GLY A 3 -1.46 4.98 -21.38
CA GLY A 3 -1.04 4.50 -22.68
C GLY A 3 0.13 5.32 -23.19
N MET A 4 1.36 4.93 -22.89
CA MET A 4 2.50 5.48 -23.59
C MET A 4 2.48 4.98 -25.05
N SER A 5 2.60 5.91 -26.02
CA SER A 5 2.72 5.51 -27.41
C SER A 5 3.97 4.64 -27.62
N PHE A 6 3.90 3.70 -28.56
CA PHE A 6 5.01 2.77 -28.90
C PHE A 6 6.35 3.49 -29.15
N ASN A 7 6.31 4.71 -29.69
CA ASN A 7 7.49 5.55 -29.90
C ASN A 7 8.09 6.11 -28.60
N LYS A 8 7.29 6.38 -27.56
CA LYS A 8 7.80 6.76 -26.25
C LYS A 8 8.47 5.59 -25.55
N MET A 9 7.94 4.37 -25.69
CA MET A 9 8.55 3.18 -25.12
C MET A 9 9.93 2.88 -25.73
N ARG A 10 10.13 3.07 -27.04
CA ARG A 10 11.43 2.93 -27.70
C ARG A 10 12.46 3.95 -27.22
N LEU A 11 12.04 5.20 -26.98
CA LEU A 11 12.91 6.23 -26.41
C LEU A 11 13.34 5.88 -24.95
N PHE A 12 12.46 5.23 -24.20
CA PHE A 12 12.76 4.79 -22.83
C PHE A 12 13.84 3.70 -22.75
N GLN A 13 14.04 2.94 -23.81
CA GLN A 13 15.02 1.86 -23.88
C GLN A 13 16.36 2.31 -24.50
N SER A 14 16.48 3.56 -24.99
CA SER A 14 17.72 4.05 -25.59
C SER A 14 18.75 4.45 -24.54
N GLU A 15 20.04 4.20 -24.82
CA GLU A 15 21.16 4.65 -23.98
C GLU A 15 21.16 6.17 -23.76
N LEU A 16 20.73 6.92 -24.79
CA LEU A 16 20.55 8.39 -24.69
C LEU A 16 19.53 8.76 -23.61
N TYR A 17 18.45 7.98 -23.46
CA TYR A 17 17.45 8.22 -22.43
C TYR A 17 17.99 7.92 -21.03
N LYS A 18 18.84 6.89 -20.89
CA LYS A 18 19.47 6.57 -19.60
C LYS A 18 20.38 7.72 -19.15
N SER A 19 21.23 8.24 -20.04
CA SER A 19 22.14 9.36 -19.72
C SER A 19 21.38 10.66 -19.41
N VAL A 20 20.30 10.95 -20.13
CA VAL A 20 19.42 12.09 -19.89
C VAL A 20 18.64 11.95 -18.58
N LYS A 21 18.19 10.72 -18.23
CA LYS A 21 17.48 10.42 -16.97
C LYS A 21 18.32 10.73 -15.73
N GLU A 22 19.62 10.64 -15.84
CA GLU A 22 20.57 10.86 -14.72
C GLU A 22 21.04 12.32 -14.62
N SER A 23 20.73 13.16 -15.61
CA SER A 23 21.13 14.58 -15.57
C SER A 23 20.46 15.31 -14.40
N SER A 24 21.23 16.16 -13.72
CA SER A 24 20.78 16.99 -12.61
C SER A 24 19.58 17.88 -12.97
N VAL A 25 19.50 18.34 -14.22
CA VAL A 25 18.40 19.17 -14.74
C VAL A 25 17.09 18.37 -14.79
N ILE A 26 17.13 17.11 -15.21
CA ILE A 26 15.92 16.26 -15.26
C ILE A 26 15.49 15.82 -13.87
N LYS A 27 16.45 15.57 -12.96
CA LYS A 27 16.13 15.34 -11.54
C LYS A 27 15.43 16.54 -10.93
N MET A 28 15.90 17.75 -11.23
CA MET A 28 15.30 19.00 -10.77
C MET A 28 13.90 19.24 -11.39
N LEU A 29 13.74 19.00 -12.69
CA LEU A 29 12.45 19.13 -13.36
C LEU A 29 11.42 18.07 -12.86
N ARG A 30 11.86 16.85 -12.56
CA ARG A 30 11.02 15.82 -11.93
C ARG A 30 10.65 16.19 -10.50
N ALA A 31 11.59 16.68 -9.70
CA ALA A 31 11.30 17.16 -8.35
C ALA A 31 10.28 18.30 -8.38
N ARG A 32 10.42 19.23 -9.34
CA ARG A 32 9.49 20.35 -9.52
C ARG A 32 8.12 19.89 -10.06
N HIS A 33 8.08 18.90 -10.94
CA HIS A 33 6.85 18.28 -11.44
C HIS A 33 6.13 17.49 -10.34
N ASN A 34 6.87 16.69 -9.58
CA ASN A 34 6.33 15.97 -8.44
C ASN A 34 5.81 16.94 -7.37
N ARG A 35 6.55 18.02 -7.07
CA ARG A 35 6.10 19.06 -6.14
C ARG A 35 4.80 19.72 -6.61
N LYS A 36 4.67 20.04 -7.91
CA LYS A 36 3.40 20.52 -8.49
C LYS A 36 2.28 19.50 -8.45
N MET A 37 2.59 18.21 -8.60
CA MET A 37 1.60 17.15 -8.43
C MET A 37 1.13 17.02 -6.97
N TYR A 38 2.03 17.18 -5.99
CA TYR A 38 1.67 17.18 -4.57
C TYR A 38 0.84 18.43 -4.19
N ASP A 39 1.18 19.59 -4.72
CA ASP A 39 0.42 20.85 -4.52
C ASP A 39 -0.95 20.81 -5.24
N ALA A 40 -1.06 20.05 -6.34
CA ALA A 40 -2.33 19.89 -7.07
C ALA A 40 -3.28 18.83 -6.47
N THR A 41 -2.81 18.02 -5.53
CA THR A 41 -3.65 16.97 -4.88
C THR A 41 -4.53 17.51 -3.75
N GLU A 42 -4.39 18.78 -3.35
CA GLU A 42 -5.43 19.49 -2.58
C GLU A 42 -6.63 19.92 -3.45
N GLN A 43 -6.49 19.91 -4.77
CA GLN A 43 -7.66 20.04 -5.62
C GLN A 43 -8.47 18.76 -5.50
N VAL A 44 -9.62 18.86 -4.83
CA VAL A 44 -10.73 17.92 -4.96
C VAL A 44 -10.76 17.48 -6.42
N ILE A 45 -10.54 16.17 -6.67
CA ILE A 45 -10.89 15.59 -7.96
C ILE A 45 -12.40 15.77 -8.01
N GLU A 46 -12.85 16.88 -8.61
CA GLU A 46 -14.23 17.00 -9.02
C GLU A 46 -14.47 15.73 -9.82
N SER A 47 -15.34 14.89 -9.31
CA SER A 47 -15.72 13.67 -10.02
C SER A 47 -16.15 14.14 -11.39
N GLU A 48 -15.32 13.88 -12.42
CA GLU A 48 -15.74 14.15 -13.79
C GLU A 48 -17.10 13.50 -13.92
N ILE A 49 -18.12 14.30 -14.17
CA ILE A 49 -19.45 13.78 -14.48
C ILE A 49 -19.27 13.05 -15.81
N ILE A 50 -18.99 11.75 -15.70
CA ILE A 50 -18.83 10.89 -16.89
C ILE A 50 -20.20 10.88 -17.57
N ASP A 51 -20.28 11.42 -18.77
CA ASP A 51 -21.52 11.43 -19.53
C ASP A 51 -22.03 9.98 -19.72
N ALA A 52 -23.35 9.82 -19.86
CA ALA A 52 -23.98 8.50 -19.94
C ALA A 52 -23.44 7.65 -21.10
N LYS A 53 -22.95 8.27 -22.19
CA LYS A 53 -22.35 7.60 -23.34
C LYS A 53 -21.00 6.97 -22.95
N LYS A 54 -20.11 7.73 -22.34
CA LYS A 54 -18.82 7.23 -21.83
C LYS A 54 -19.01 6.16 -20.77
N GLN A 55 -19.98 6.33 -19.87
CA GLN A 55 -20.31 5.34 -18.86
C GLN A 55 -20.70 4.00 -19.50
N LYS A 56 -21.54 4.02 -20.53
CA LYS A 56 -21.95 2.83 -21.29
C LYS A 56 -20.77 2.18 -22.04
N GLU A 57 -19.89 2.99 -22.64
CA GLU A 57 -18.68 2.50 -23.29
C GLU A 57 -17.75 1.76 -22.31
N TYR A 58 -17.52 2.32 -21.13
CA TYR A 58 -16.73 1.65 -20.07
C TYR A 58 -17.40 0.37 -19.55
N GLN A 59 -18.71 0.37 -19.40
CA GLN A 59 -19.46 -0.84 -19.01
C GLN A 59 -19.31 -1.94 -20.06
N ASN A 60 -19.52 -1.62 -21.34
CA ASN A 60 -19.36 -2.57 -22.44
C ASN A 60 -17.94 -3.13 -22.52
N LEU A 61 -16.92 -2.27 -22.33
CA LEU A 61 -15.52 -2.69 -22.31
C LEU A 61 -15.24 -3.66 -21.15
N ARG A 62 -15.73 -3.35 -19.96
CA ARG A 62 -15.62 -4.21 -18.77
C ARG A 62 -16.27 -5.57 -19.03
N ASP A 63 -17.52 -5.57 -19.49
CA ASP A 63 -18.31 -6.78 -19.68
C ASP A 63 -17.66 -7.70 -20.73
N ARG A 64 -17.14 -7.13 -21.82
CA ARG A 64 -16.34 -7.85 -22.81
C ARG A 64 -15.07 -8.45 -22.21
N ASN A 65 -14.35 -7.69 -21.37
CA ASN A 65 -13.13 -8.17 -20.74
C ASN A 65 -13.41 -9.30 -19.73
N ILE A 66 -14.52 -9.24 -19.01
CA ILE A 66 -14.95 -10.32 -18.10
C ILE A 66 -15.22 -11.62 -18.89
N VAL A 67 -15.96 -11.53 -19.98
CA VAL A 67 -16.20 -12.70 -20.86
C VAL A 67 -14.90 -13.29 -21.42
N LEU A 68 -13.89 -12.46 -21.72
CA LEU A 68 -12.58 -12.95 -22.14
C LEU A 68 -11.84 -13.68 -21.02
N LEU A 69 -11.88 -13.16 -19.78
CA LEU A 69 -11.27 -13.83 -18.62
C LEU A 69 -11.91 -15.20 -18.35
N GLU A 70 -13.23 -15.29 -18.49
CA GLU A 70 -13.95 -16.56 -18.28
C GLU A 70 -13.63 -17.66 -19.32
N LYS A 71 -13.07 -17.26 -20.47
CA LYS A 71 -12.63 -18.20 -21.54
C LYS A 71 -11.19 -18.65 -21.38
N MET A 72 -10.44 -18.10 -20.43
CA MET A 72 -9.07 -18.52 -20.17
C MET A 72 -9.04 -19.80 -19.33
N ASP A 73 -7.98 -20.61 -19.47
CA ASP A 73 -7.83 -21.83 -18.68
C ASP A 73 -7.64 -21.51 -17.20
N VAL A 74 -6.92 -20.43 -16.88
CA VAL A 74 -6.67 -19.96 -15.52
C VAL A 74 -6.63 -18.42 -15.50
N VAL A 75 -7.26 -17.83 -14.50
CA VAL A 75 -7.15 -16.40 -14.19
C VAL A 75 -6.52 -16.24 -12.81
N HIS A 76 -5.33 -15.64 -12.77
CA HIS A 76 -4.62 -15.35 -11.54
C HIS A 76 -5.08 -14.00 -10.94
N PHE A 77 -5.54 -14.03 -9.70
CA PHE A 77 -5.82 -12.86 -8.86
C PHE A 77 -4.76 -12.76 -7.76
N ASN A 78 -4.22 -11.57 -7.55
CA ASN A 78 -3.16 -11.33 -6.57
C ASN A 78 -3.65 -11.23 -5.11
N SER A 79 -4.97 -11.17 -4.91
CA SER A 79 -5.61 -11.16 -3.59
C SER A 79 -7.07 -11.60 -3.68
N THR A 80 -7.64 -12.03 -2.56
CA THR A 80 -9.08 -12.28 -2.44
C THR A 80 -9.90 -11.03 -2.67
N ASN A 81 -9.38 -9.86 -2.26
CA ASN A 81 -10.02 -8.56 -2.51
C ASN A 81 -10.20 -8.31 -4.02
N THR A 82 -9.15 -8.54 -4.81
CA THR A 82 -9.23 -8.38 -6.27
C THR A 82 -10.24 -9.33 -6.87
N LEU A 83 -10.23 -10.61 -6.49
CA LEU A 83 -11.23 -11.58 -6.95
C LEU A 83 -12.65 -11.14 -6.58
N CYS A 84 -12.88 -10.69 -5.34
CA CYS A 84 -14.18 -10.19 -4.90
C CYS A 84 -14.66 -8.99 -5.72
N ILE A 85 -13.78 -8.06 -6.07
CA ILE A 85 -14.10 -6.91 -6.93
C ILE A 85 -14.56 -7.40 -8.32
N TYR A 86 -13.84 -8.36 -8.92
CA TYR A 86 -14.20 -8.89 -10.23
C TYR A 86 -15.53 -9.65 -10.17
N LYS A 87 -15.77 -10.47 -9.13
CA LYS A 87 -17.06 -11.14 -8.91
C LYS A 87 -18.21 -10.15 -8.78
N LYS A 88 -18.05 -9.08 -7.99
CA LYS A 88 -19.04 -7.98 -7.89
C LYS A 88 -19.29 -7.28 -9.23
N ARG A 89 -18.38 -7.37 -10.17
CA ARG A 89 -18.48 -6.78 -11.51
C ARG A 89 -18.94 -7.75 -12.60
N GLY A 90 -19.34 -8.97 -12.23
CA GLY A 90 -19.95 -9.94 -13.12
C GLY A 90 -19.07 -11.14 -13.50
N TYR A 91 -17.82 -11.23 -13.04
CA TYR A 91 -17.00 -12.42 -13.25
C TYR A 91 -17.58 -13.62 -12.49
N ALA A 92 -17.95 -14.66 -13.22
CA ALA A 92 -18.55 -15.89 -12.70
C ALA A 92 -17.71 -17.14 -13.00
N GLY A 93 -16.50 -16.98 -13.58
CA GLY A 93 -15.64 -18.10 -13.94
C GLY A 93 -15.19 -18.93 -12.72
N ASP A 94 -15.05 -20.21 -12.92
CA ASP A 94 -14.50 -21.19 -11.98
C ASP A 94 -12.98 -21.40 -12.10
N ASN A 95 -12.38 -20.73 -13.09
CA ASN A 95 -10.96 -20.76 -13.43
C ASN A 95 -10.08 -19.80 -12.60
N ALA A 96 -10.63 -19.17 -11.55
CA ALA A 96 -9.91 -18.26 -10.67
C ALA A 96 -8.92 -18.97 -9.75
N LYS A 97 -7.70 -18.47 -9.66
CA LYS A 97 -6.70 -18.81 -8.65
C LYS A 97 -6.23 -17.55 -7.93
N VAL A 98 -6.26 -17.58 -6.60
CA VAL A 98 -5.71 -16.49 -5.77
C VAL A 98 -4.32 -16.90 -5.32
N ILE A 99 -3.31 -16.16 -5.76
CA ILE A 99 -1.91 -16.36 -5.40
C ILE A 99 -1.34 -14.99 -5.07
N SER A 100 -0.89 -14.79 -3.83
CA SER A 100 -0.26 -13.53 -3.43
C SER A 100 1.02 -13.30 -4.25
N ILE A 101 1.27 -12.04 -4.59
CA ILE A 101 2.42 -11.64 -5.39
C ILE A 101 3.60 -11.24 -4.50
N SER A 102 4.81 -11.25 -5.09
CA SER A 102 6.03 -10.72 -4.51
C SER A 102 6.78 -9.84 -5.53
N ASN A 103 7.90 -9.27 -5.15
CA ASN A 103 8.80 -8.56 -6.06
C ASN A 103 10.26 -8.90 -5.75
N GLY A 104 11.17 -8.56 -6.67
CA GLY A 104 12.59 -8.95 -6.59
C GLY A 104 13.37 -8.31 -5.43
N ALA A 105 12.75 -7.38 -4.70
CA ALA A 105 13.41 -6.69 -3.59
C ALA A 105 12.91 -7.20 -2.21
N ILE A 106 11.92 -8.08 -2.18
CA ILE A 106 11.43 -8.69 -0.94
C ILE A 106 12.39 -9.79 -0.49
N ALA A 107 12.86 -9.65 0.74
CA ALA A 107 13.68 -10.64 1.44
C ALA A 107 13.28 -10.70 2.91
N ASP A 108 13.66 -11.76 3.60
CA ASP A 108 13.39 -11.92 5.04
C ASP A 108 14.39 -11.09 5.86
N HIS A 109 13.88 -10.02 6.47
CA HIS A 109 14.58 -9.12 7.36
C HIS A 109 13.96 -9.11 8.77
N LYS A 110 13.11 -10.10 9.07
CA LYS A 110 12.37 -10.17 10.33
C LYS A 110 13.33 -10.24 11.53
N ARG A 111 13.01 -9.50 12.54
CA ARG A 111 13.74 -9.52 13.82
C ARG A 111 12.83 -9.12 14.97
N ILE A 112 13.17 -9.58 16.18
CA ILE A 112 12.54 -9.09 17.40
C ILE A 112 12.89 -7.62 17.60
N ARG A 113 11.87 -6.79 17.76
CA ARG A 113 11.98 -5.33 17.88
C ARG A 113 11.74 -4.88 19.33
N LYS A 114 12.48 -3.88 19.74
CA LYS A 114 12.24 -3.21 21.03
C LYS A 114 11.15 -2.15 20.80
N VAL A 115 9.92 -2.51 21.15
CA VAL A 115 8.80 -1.57 21.13
C VAL A 115 8.66 -0.95 22.51
N GLY A 116 8.75 0.35 22.58
CA GLY A 116 8.66 1.14 23.80
C GLY A 116 7.43 2.02 23.86
N SER A 117 7.57 3.12 24.55
CA SER A 117 6.65 4.23 24.68
C SER A 117 7.47 5.50 24.40
N PRO A 118 7.06 6.37 23.47
CA PRO A 118 5.85 6.32 22.68
C PRO A 118 5.80 5.18 21.63
N VAL A 119 4.58 4.73 21.29
CA VAL A 119 4.38 3.81 20.15
C VAL A 119 4.47 4.61 18.85
N ARG A 120 5.25 4.09 17.88
CA ARG A 120 5.53 4.78 16.62
C ARG A 120 4.73 4.15 15.48
N PHE A 121 3.87 4.95 14.87
CA PHE A 121 3.05 4.54 13.73
C PHE A 121 3.63 5.09 12.43
N GLY A 122 3.93 4.23 11.46
CA GLY A 122 4.45 4.61 10.15
C GLY A 122 3.35 4.69 9.10
N TYR A 123 3.38 5.70 8.26
CA TYR A 123 2.58 5.81 7.05
C TYR A 123 3.50 5.93 5.85
N LEU A 124 3.47 4.94 4.96
CA LEU A 124 4.29 4.89 3.74
C LEU A 124 3.41 5.04 2.51
N GLY A 125 3.41 6.20 1.92
CA GLY A 125 2.65 6.48 0.71
C GLY A 125 2.48 7.98 0.43
N PRO A 126 1.90 8.33 -0.72
CA PRO A 126 1.56 9.71 -1.03
C PRO A 126 0.48 10.23 -0.08
N LEU A 127 0.56 11.54 0.26
CA LEU A 127 -0.38 12.20 1.17
C LEU A 127 -1.72 12.50 0.47
N THR A 128 -2.41 11.47 0.02
CA THR A 128 -3.66 11.59 -0.74
C THR A 128 -4.81 10.91 -0.01
N THR A 129 -6.02 11.44 -0.20
CA THR A 129 -7.24 10.91 0.42
C THR A 129 -7.43 9.43 0.08
N HIS A 130 -7.30 9.04 -1.19
CA HIS A 130 -7.52 7.67 -1.60
C HIS A 130 -6.51 6.66 -1.00
N LYS A 131 -5.30 7.10 -0.60
CA LYS A 131 -4.34 6.29 0.16
C LYS A 131 -4.58 6.34 1.67
N GLY A 132 -5.60 7.07 2.11
CA GLY A 132 -6.04 7.14 3.50
C GLY A 132 -5.20 8.06 4.39
N TYR A 133 -4.41 8.99 3.79
CA TYR A 133 -3.64 9.93 4.61
C TYR A 133 -4.53 10.77 5.52
N ASN A 134 -5.63 11.30 4.98
CA ASN A 134 -6.57 12.11 5.76
C ASN A 134 -7.22 11.30 6.88
N LEU A 135 -7.53 10.02 6.62
CA LEU A 135 -8.06 9.11 7.64
C LEU A 135 -7.04 8.92 8.78
N PHE A 136 -5.76 8.66 8.42
CA PHE A 136 -4.66 8.50 9.38
C PHE A 136 -4.45 9.77 10.20
N LYS A 137 -4.28 10.91 9.51
CA LYS A 137 -4.08 12.21 10.16
C LYS A 137 -5.23 12.55 11.11
N ASN A 138 -6.48 12.43 10.66
CA ASN A 138 -7.64 12.78 11.47
C ASN A 138 -7.80 11.85 12.70
N ALA A 139 -7.43 10.58 12.60
CA ALA A 139 -7.40 9.67 13.76
C ALA A 139 -6.34 10.09 14.78
N CYS A 140 -5.15 10.46 14.31
CA CYS A 140 -4.08 10.99 15.17
C CYS A 140 -4.44 12.35 15.78
N ASP A 141 -5.05 13.28 15.01
CA ASP A 141 -5.57 14.55 15.53
C ASP A 141 -6.58 14.32 16.66
N ALA A 142 -7.50 13.40 16.47
CA ALA A 142 -8.53 13.08 17.47
C ALA A 142 -7.95 12.43 18.73
N LEU A 143 -6.87 11.65 18.63
CA LEU A 143 -6.12 11.14 19.80
C LEU A 143 -5.45 12.29 20.53
N TRP A 144 -4.70 13.13 19.83
CA TRP A 144 -3.98 14.26 20.41
C TRP A 144 -4.90 15.24 21.13
N GLN A 145 -6.04 15.61 20.50
CA GLN A 145 -7.06 16.48 21.07
C GLN A 145 -7.76 15.87 22.30
N SER A 146 -7.82 14.53 22.39
CA SER A 146 -8.36 13.85 23.57
C SER A 146 -7.36 13.71 24.73
N GLY A 147 -6.16 14.30 24.61
CA GLY A 147 -5.11 14.26 25.63
C GLY A 147 -4.18 13.04 25.54
N GLU A 148 -4.28 12.24 24.47
CA GLU A 148 -3.36 11.13 24.26
C GLU A 148 -2.11 11.63 23.53
N HIS A 149 -0.99 11.66 24.23
CA HIS A 149 0.28 12.21 23.70
C HIS A 149 1.40 11.16 23.62
N ASN A 150 1.12 9.91 23.97
CA ASN A 150 2.14 8.87 24.08
C ASN A 150 2.29 8.05 22.78
N PHE A 151 2.30 8.74 21.64
CA PHE A 151 2.52 8.16 20.33
C PHE A 151 3.22 9.13 19.40
N GLU A 152 3.80 8.61 18.33
CA GLU A 152 4.37 9.34 17.21
C GLU A 152 3.80 8.81 15.89
N ALA A 153 3.57 9.72 14.93
CA ALA A 153 3.17 9.40 13.57
C ALA A 153 4.31 9.74 12.62
N HIS A 154 4.93 8.74 12.01
CA HIS A 154 6.06 8.88 11.11
C HIS A 154 5.59 8.88 9.65
N ILE A 155 5.89 9.95 8.90
CA ILE A 155 5.63 10.08 7.47
C ILE A 155 6.93 10.40 6.73
N PHE A 156 7.04 9.96 5.47
CA PHE A 156 8.26 10.09 4.67
C PHE A 156 8.07 11.13 3.55
N VAL A 157 7.50 12.24 3.94
CA VAL A 157 7.27 13.44 3.13
C VAL A 157 7.43 14.65 4.03
N GLU A 158 8.09 15.70 3.56
CA GLU A 158 8.17 16.98 4.27
C GLU A 158 6.87 17.76 4.10
N ILE A 159 6.26 18.20 5.19
CA ILE A 159 5.09 19.06 5.19
C ILE A 159 5.38 20.36 5.99
N ASN A 160 4.68 21.42 5.65
CA ASN A 160 4.77 22.67 6.40
C ASN A 160 3.94 22.56 7.70
N ASN A 161 4.51 23.03 8.82
CA ASN A 161 3.84 23.07 10.13
C ASN A 161 3.21 21.73 10.54
N PRO A 162 4.00 20.65 10.68
CA PRO A 162 3.45 19.36 11.10
C PRO A 162 2.83 19.45 12.50
N PRO A 163 1.78 18.67 12.80
CA PRO A 163 1.26 18.53 14.15
C PRO A 163 2.35 18.02 15.12
N PRO A 164 2.27 18.33 16.44
CA PRO A 164 3.32 17.98 17.40
C PRO A 164 3.65 16.48 17.49
N TYR A 165 2.69 15.62 17.19
CA TYR A 165 2.86 14.15 17.19
C TYR A 165 3.47 13.61 15.89
N MET A 166 3.63 14.44 14.85
CA MET A 166 4.02 14.00 13.51
C MET A 166 5.50 14.24 13.24
N ILE A 167 6.22 13.16 12.98
CA ILE A 167 7.63 13.16 12.61
C ILE A 167 7.74 13.04 11.10
N CYS A 168 8.20 14.11 10.46
CA CYS A 168 8.37 14.17 9.01
C CYS A 168 9.80 13.79 8.63
N HIS A 169 9.94 12.72 7.85
CA HIS A 169 11.20 12.29 7.27
C HIS A 169 11.34 12.79 5.84
N LYS A 170 12.57 12.80 5.32
CA LYS A 170 12.81 13.03 3.89
C LYS A 170 12.27 11.86 3.05
N PRO A 171 11.85 12.12 1.80
CA PRO A 171 11.59 11.04 0.85
C PRO A 171 12.80 10.12 0.72
N TYR A 172 12.58 8.83 0.63
CA TYR A 172 13.60 7.80 0.63
C TYR A 172 13.68 7.06 -0.72
N SER A 173 14.83 6.50 -1.00
CA SER A 173 15.04 5.51 -2.07
C SER A 173 14.78 4.10 -1.52
N TYR A 174 14.57 3.13 -2.43
CA TYR A 174 14.32 1.75 -2.01
C TYR A 174 15.50 1.15 -1.22
N GLN A 175 16.74 1.58 -1.50
CA GLN A 175 17.94 1.13 -0.77
C GLN A 175 17.93 1.58 0.70
N GLU A 176 17.18 2.64 1.03
CA GLU A 176 17.05 3.16 2.39
C GLU A 176 15.90 2.49 3.17
N LEU A 177 15.16 1.58 2.52
CA LEU A 177 14.01 0.92 3.15
C LEU A 177 14.31 0.29 4.52
N PRO A 178 15.47 -0.36 4.76
CA PRO A 178 15.81 -0.87 6.09
C PRO A 178 15.81 0.23 7.17
N ASN A 179 16.36 1.40 6.87
CA ASN A 179 16.39 2.54 7.78
C ASN A 179 14.99 3.13 8.00
N VAL A 180 14.16 3.13 6.96
CA VAL A 180 12.76 3.56 7.01
C VAL A 180 11.95 2.67 7.95
N MET A 181 12.09 1.35 7.79
CA MET A 181 11.39 0.36 8.61
C MET A 181 11.81 0.39 10.09
N ASP A 182 12.96 0.98 10.41
CA ASP A 182 13.42 1.17 11.80
C ASP A 182 12.79 2.38 12.50
N GLN A 183 12.14 3.26 11.77
CA GLN A 183 11.59 4.48 12.34
C GLN A 183 10.26 4.26 13.06
N PHE A 184 9.55 3.17 12.80
CA PHE A 184 8.21 2.93 13.37
C PHE A 184 8.02 1.48 13.83
N ASP A 185 7.02 1.26 14.65
CA ASP A 185 6.72 -0.03 15.29
C ASP A 185 5.53 -0.74 14.63
N VAL A 186 4.62 0.03 14.00
CA VAL A 186 3.41 -0.46 13.34
C VAL A 186 3.23 0.31 12.04
N LEU A 187 3.03 -0.39 10.91
CA LEU A 187 2.64 0.25 9.65
C LEU A 187 1.13 0.46 9.61
N VAL A 188 0.69 1.65 9.18
CA VAL A 188 -0.72 1.98 8.99
C VAL A 188 -0.97 2.26 7.51
N THR A 189 -1.81 1.43 6.88
CA THR A 189 -2.20 1.56 5.45
C THR A 189 -3.72 1.61 5.34
N PRO A 190 -4.36 2.73 5.70
CA PRO A 190 -5.81 2.85 5.81
C PRO A 190 -6.42 3.30 4.48
N SER A 191 -6.07 2.64 3.37
CA SER A 191 -6.48 3.04 2.03
C SER A 191 -8.00 3.14 1.90
N GLU A 192 -8.48 4.25 1.34
CA GLU A 192 -9.88 4.46 0.98
C GLU A 192 -10.21 3.98 -0.43
N TRP A 193 -9.17 3.61 -1.19
CA TRP A 193 -9.24 3.05 -2.53
C TRP A 193 -9.10 1.53 -2.48
N GLU A 194 -9.72 0.82 -3.41
CA GLU A 194 -9.54 -0.62 -3.58
C GLU A 194 -8.10 -0.92 -4.05
N GLU A 195 -7.26 -1.31 -3.10
CA GLU A 195 -5.89 -1.76 -3.37
C GLU A 195 -5.91 -3.21 -3.83
N THR A 196 -5.36 -3.47 -5.00
CA THR A 196 -5.30 -4.84 -5.52
C THR A 196 -4.40 -5.73 -4.65
N PHE A 197 -3.32 -5.16 -4.07
CA PHE A 197 -2.42 -5.85 -3.15
C PHE A 197 -1.98 -4.93 -2.02
N GLY A 198 -0.91 -4.15 -2.17
CA GLY A 198 -0.31 -3.29 -1.15
C GLY A 198 1.06 -3.81 -0.74
N PHE A 199 2.08 -3.57 -1.59
CA PHE A 199 3.45 -4.03 -1.33
C PHE A 199 4.05 -3.51 -0.03
N THR A 200 3.70 -2.29 0.41
CA THR A 200 4.17 -1.74 1.69
C THR A 200 3.79 -2.62 2.89
N VAL A 201 2.66 -3.34 2.82
CA VAL A 201 2.25 -4.31 3.84
C VAL A 201 3.16 -5.53 3.84
N LEU A 202 3.46 -6.11 2.66
CA LEU A 202 4.40 -7.21 2.54
C LEU A 202 5.80 -6.80 2.98
N GLU A 203 6.25 -5.60 2.61
CA GLU A 203 7.51 -5.01 3.05
C GLU A 203 7.56 -4.92 4.58
N ALA A 204 6.56 -4.34 5.24
CA ALA A 204 6.53 -4.23 6.70
C ALA A 204 6.58 -5.61 7.39
N LEU A 205 5.76 -6.56 6.94
CA LEU A 205 5.75 -7.91 7.47
C LEU A 205 7.10 -8.62 7.28
N SER A 206 7.80 -8.37 6.16
CA SER A 206 9.14 -8.93 5.90
C SER A 206 10.23 -8.38 6.85
N TYR A 207 9.96 -7.27 7.54
CA TYR A 207 10.78 -6.72 8.64
C TYR A 207 10.25 -7.08 10.04
N GLY A 208 9.23 -7.92 10.13
CA GLY A 208 8.59 -8.27 11.40
C GLY A 208 7.69 -7.19 11.97
N ILE A 209 7.32 -6.18 11.16
CA ILE A 209 6.49 -5.05 11.61
C ILE A 209 5.02 -5.41 11.44
N PRO A 210 4.21 -5.39 12.51
CA PRO A 210 2.78 -5.56 12.44
C PRO A 210 2.11 -4.41 11.69
N VAL A 211 0.91 -4.68 11.17
CA VAL A 211 0.22 -3.77 10.25
C VAL A 211 -1.20 -3.46 10.69
N ILE A 212 -1.67 -2.24 10.40
CA ILE A 212 -3.09 -1.87 10.44
C ILE A 212 -3.49 -1.49 9.02
N VAL A 213 -4.45 -2.20 8.45
CA VAL A 213 -4.92 -1.95 7.08
C VAL A 213 -6.43 -1.75 7.05
N SER A 214 -6.93 -1.05 6.03
CA SER A 214 -8.37 -1.05 5.77
C SER A 214 -8.82 -2.34 5.08
N GLU A 215 -10.12 -2.62 5.14
CA GLU A 215 -10.74 -3.75 4.45
C GLU A 215 -10.53 -3.74 2.92
N LYS A 216 -10.13 -2.58 2.36
CA LYS A 216 -9.89 -2.39 0.93
C LYS A 216 -8.48 -2.78 0.46
N VAL A 217 -7.59 -3.10 1.38
CA VAL A 217 -6.21 -3.50 1.04
C VAL A 217 -6.13 -5.00 0.79
N GLY A 218 -5.69 -5.40 -0.41
CA GLY A 218 -5.62 -6.82 -0.80
C GLY A 218 -4.61 -7.62 0.02
N ALA A 219 -3.51 -7.01 0.46
CA ALA A 219 -2.49 -7.67 1.28
C ALA A 219 -2.98 -8.06 2.70
N LYS A 220 -4.22 -7.76 3.07
CA LYS A 220 -4.84 -8.32 4.29
C LYS A 220 -4.88 -9.85 4.28
N ASP A 221 -4.79 -10.49 3.13
CA ASP A 221 -4.71 -11.95 2.99
C ASP A 221 -3.38 -12.53 3.53
N LEU A 222 -2.37 -11.69 3.79
CA LEU A 222 -1.04 -12.11 4.21
C LEU A 222 -0.90 -12.31 5.72
N PHE A 223 -1.84 -11.83 6.51
CA PHE A 223 -1.69 -11.84 7.97
C PHE A 223 -2.95 -12.35 8.68
N PHE A 224 -2.79 -12.65 9.96
CA PHE A 224 -3.87 -13.12 10.83
C PHE A 224 -4.34 -11.99 11.74
N GLU A 225 -5.64 -11.69 11.68
CA GLU A 225 -6.29 -10.66 12.49
C GLU A 225 -5.95 -10.82 13.99
N GLY A 226 -5.46 -9.74 14.59
CA GLY A 226 -5.07 -9.68 16.00
C GLY A 226 -3.79 -10.42 16.36
N LYS A 227 -3.15 -11.13 15.42
CA LYS A 227 -1.89 -11.85 15.64
C LYS A 227 -0.68 -11.08 15.14
N ASN A 228 -0.73 -10.55 13.92
CA ASN A 228 0.32 -9.73 13.33
C ASN A 228 -0.21 -8.57 12.49
N GLY A 229 -1.52 -8.30 12.55
CA GLY A 229 -2.16 -7.15 11.93
C GLY A 229 -3.59 -6.96 12.41
N PHE A 230 -4.17 -5.80 12.05
CA PHE A 230 -5.57 -5.48 12.23
C PHE A 230 -6.17 -5.01 10.89
N VAL A 231 -7.36 -5.50 10.59
CA VAL A 231 -8.19 -4.98 9.50
C VAL A 231 -9.23 -4.05 10.10
N ILE A 232 -9.27 -2.82 9.64
CA ILE A 232 -10.23 -1.82 10.12
C ILE A 232 -11.21 -1.44 9.01
N GLU A 233 -12.43 -1.14 9.40
CA GLU A 233 -13.34 -0.38 8.56
C GLU A 233 -12.76 1.02 8.30
N GLY A 234 -12.90 1.55 7.07
CA GLY A 234 -12.34 2.83 6.65
C GLY A 234 -13.00 4.03 7.34
N SER A 235 -12.91 4.14 8.66
CA SER A 235 -13.43 5.26 9.44
C SER A 235 -12.41 5.78 10.45
N VAL A 236 -12.43 7.11 10.67
CA VAL A 236 -11.57 7.80 11.65
C VAL A 236 -11.72 7.19 13.05
N HIS A 237 -12.96 6.90 13.45
CA HIS A 237 -13.26 6.34 14.77
C HIS A 237 -12.64 4.95 14.95
N LYS A 238 -12.82 4.05 13.98
CA LYS A 238 -12.27 2.70 14.04
C LYS A 238 -10.74 2.70 14.04
N LEU A 239 -10.13 3.56 13.21
CA LEU A 239 -8.67 3.70 13.22
C LEU A 239 -8.19 4.28 14.55
N LYS A 240 -8.81 5.37 15.06
CA LYS A 240 -8.50 5.94 16.37
C LYS A 240 -8.54 4.89 17.48
N ASP A 241 -9.60 4.09 17.54
CA ASP A 241 -9.74 3.06 18.58
C ASP A 241 -8.66 1.99 18.48
N CYS A 242 -8.31 1.59 17.25
CA CYS A 242 -7.24 0.63 17.01
C CYS A 242 -5.87 1.20 17.45
N LEU A 243 -5.54 2.44 17.08
CA LEU A 243 -4.32 3.12 17.51
C LEU A 243 -4.27 3.25 19.05
N LYS A 244 -5.39 3.71 19.66
CA LYS A 244 -5.49 3.87 21.13
C LYS A 244 -5.23 2.57 21.86
N LYS A 245 -5.80 1.45 21.41
CA LYS A 245 -5.58 0.12 21.98
C LYS A 245 -4.08 -0.24 22.03
N LEU A 246 -3.31 0.11 20.99
CA LEU A 246 -1.88 -0.18 20.92
C LEU A 246 -1.05 0.79 21.77
N ILE A 247 -1.47 2.06 21.87
CA ILE A 247 -0.85 3.08 22.71
C ILE A 247 -1.00 2.69 24.19
N ASP A 248 -2.21 2.32 24.60
CA ASP A 248 -2.51 1.92 25.98
C ASP A 248 -1.78 0.63 26.38
N ASN A 249 -1.49 -0.23 25.40
CA ASN A 249 -0.84 -1.50 25.66
C ASN A 249 0.23 -1.85 24.61
N PRO A 250 1.43 -1.26 24.70
CA PRO A 250 2.54 -1.53 23.77
C PRO A 250 3.00 -3.00 23.76
N SER A 251 2.62 -3.79 24.77
CA SER A 251 2.90 -5.23 24.78
C SER A 251 2.21 -5.98 23.65
N ILE A 252 1.06 -5.49 23.18
CA ILE A 252 0.37 -6.07 22.02
C ILE A 252 1.26 -5.97 20.79
N VAL A 253 1.89 -4.81 20.54
CA VAL A 253 2.80 -4.61 19.41
C VAL A 253 4.00 -5.56 19.49
N ARG A 254 4.58 -5.76 20.70
CA ARG A 254 5.66 -6.73 20.91
C ARG A 254 5.23 -8.17 20.61
N GLN A 255 4.06 -8.56 21.08
CA GLN A 255 3.49 -9.88 20.79
C GLN A 255 3.25 -10.09 19.30
N MET A 256 2.72 -9.07 18.63
CA MET A 256 2.48 -9.10 17.18
C MET A 256 3.80 -9.19 16.39
N ASN A 257 4.85 -8.46 16.82
CA ASN A 257 6.17 -8.58 16.23
C ASN A 257 6.73 -9.99 16.41
N SER A 258 6.71 -10.54 17.64
CA SER A 258 7.19 -11.91 17.91
C SER A 258 6.44 -12.94 17.05
N TYR A 259 5.10 -12.83 16.98
CA TYR A 259 4.29 -13.70 16.15
C TYR A 259 4.67 -13.60 14.66
N THR A 260 4.90 -12.38 14.16
CA THR A 260 5.34 -12.17 12.76
C THR A 260 6.68 -12.83 12.49
N VAL A 261 7.64 -12.65 13.42
CA VAL A 261 8.98 -13.25 13.28
C VAL A 261 8.91 -14.78 13.25
N GLU A 262 8.07 -15.37 14.06
CA GLU A 262 7.97 -16.81 14.20
C GLU A 262 7.09 -17.49 13.13
N ASN A 263 6.05 -16.80 12.64
CA ASN A 263 4.96 -17.46 11.89
C ASN A 263 4.69 -16.86 10.51
N PHE A 264 5.32 -15.76 10.12
CA PHE A 264 5.12 -15.17 8.80
C PHE A 264 6.19 -15.66 7.83
N ASP A 265 5.76 -16.38 6.80
CA ASP A 265 6.64 -16.81 5.71
C ASP A 265 6.75 -15.69 4.66
N VAL A 266 7.95 -15.18 4.47
CA VAL A 266 8.24 -14.13 3.49
C VAL A 266 8.35 -14.76 2.11
N LYS A 267 7.30 -14.64 1.32
CA LYS A 267 7.31 -15.14 -0.06
C LYS A 267 8.29 -14.34 -0.92
N THR A 268 9.33 -15.01 -1.40
CA THR A 268 10.29 -14.44 -2.36
C THR A 268 9.73 -14.39 -3.78
N MET A 269 10.39 -13.63 -4.66
CA MET A 269 10.04 -13.63 -6.08
C MET A 269 10.23 -14.98 -6.75
N ALA A 270 11.24 -15.76 -6.32
CA ALA A 270 11.48 -17.11 -6.84
C ALA A 270 10.35 -18.07 -6.49
N GLU A 271 9.88 -18.05 -5.24
CA GLU A 271 8.74 -18.86 -4.80
C GLU A 271 7.45 -18.46 -5.53
N HIS A 272 7.21 -17.14 -5.67
CA HIS A 272 6.08 -16.65 -6.46
C HIS A 272 6.15 -17.13 -7.91
N ALA A 273 7.30 -17.02 -8.56
CA ALA A 273 7.50 -17.50 -9.94
C ALA A 273 7.21 -18.99 -10.07
N HIS A 274 7.68 -19.80 -9.11
CA HIS A 274 7.44 -21.24 -9.10
C HIS A 274 5.94 -21.58 -8.90
N GLU A 275 5.21 -20.83 -8.06
CA GLU A 275 3.76 -21.02 -7.93
C GLU A 275 3.02 -20.69 -9.22
N ILE A 276 3.43 -19.64 -9.93
CA ILE A 276 2.82 -19.26 -11.22
C ILE A 276 3.19 -20.30 -12.29
N GLU A 277 4.44 -20.78 -12.35
CA GLU A 277 4.86 -21.81 -13.30
C GLU A 277 3.98 -23.08 -13.22
N LYS A 278 3.58 -23.50 -12.02
CA LYS A 278 2.69 -24.65 -11.83
C LYS A 278 1.32 -24.48 -12.51
N LEU A 279 0.88 -23.24 -12.79
CA LEU A 279 -0.35 -22.99 -13.51
C LEU A 279 -0.24 -23.30 -15.01
N TYR A 280 0.97 -23.32 -15.56
CA TYR A 280 1.25 -23.62 -16.97
C TYR A 280 1.60 -25.08 -17.24
N GLN A 281 1.78 -25.89 -16.19
CA GLN A 281 2.19 -27.30 -16.31
C GLN A 281 0.99 -28.28 -16.39
N LYS A 282 -0.18 -27.77 -16.71
CA LYS A 282 -1.41 -28.60 -16.85
C LYS A 282 -1.62 -29.10 -18.26
#